data_34a604d5b3087e27ff1e0be50c890373
#
_entry.id   34a604d5b3087e27ff1e0be50c890373
#
_cell.length_a   1.000
_cell.length_b   1.000
_cell.length_c   1.000
_cell.angle_alpha   90.00
_cell.angle_beta   90.00
_cell.angle_gamma   90.00
#
_symmetry.space_group_name_H-M   'P 1'
#
loop_
_entity.id
_entity.type
_entity.pdbx_description
1 polymer ?
#
loop_
_entity_poly.entity_id
_entity_poly.type
_entity_poly.pdbx_seq_one_letter_code
_entity_poly.pdbx_strand_id
1 'polypeptide(L)'
;MIKRQEEQGNDSVYVRKSPKRLSVITAAVILALIVFNILFSAIGDGQMLYIDLSRTLYKSAKSNMYTLSDDCCDMIADRVIPMIDQVNKERADRGESAIKLNIIFCSDRDFIEEDVLTGYVSYTARAIAKNFPDHVSVQYIDISTNPSSVQKYKINSAATLYNSDVIVEFGSEFLVQGINSFYYTETTADGPWAYNGEQRLTAMIMSVTRVESPICCLTTNHGESLFDSNGNIKDIYSTFISLIKSAGYTVQLIDLEKDDIPEDCRMIITLDPSEDYKAFGELTDGEESEIEKLDKYLDGSNAFFYICNPDTPILKNLEEYLEEWGVSVSRDEGKNNYVIEDKVNCMDGGTGSIVIGNYATAGLGSTLTEDMRKSAYPAKVIFGNSTAISPADNYIKKFAIATDTTPAYEYYGYHKNGISRTMVDIFTTYNTATAFAGGIQYEIATDSHLFKLMTITHEPKQVQETNLTSVTLSSYVLALGSTDFLTNEVLDSAAYGNTDVILSALRHTSSETVATNLTLKGIYVYDIADTFAYKACNPTVWLYCLTLIPPALIFTAGAVITIRRKYR
;
A
#
# COMPACT_ATOMS: atom_id res chain seq x y z
N MET A 1 -18.69 -16.44 -109.21
CA MET A 1 -18.99 -15.04 -108.78
C MET A 1 -19.47 -15.11 -107.34
N ILE A 2 -18.60 -14.83 -106.39
CA ILE A 2 -18.87 -14.92 -104.96
C ILE A 2 -18.72 -13.52 -104.35
N LYS A 3 -19.80 -12.96 -103.87
CA LYS A 3 -19.80 -11.69 -103.08
C LYS A 3 -19.35 -12.01 -101.64
N ARG A 4 -18.27 -11.28 -101.27
CA ARG A 4 -17.90 -11.20 -99.82
C ARG A 4 -18.79 -10.17 -99.11
N GLN A 5 -19.41 -10.58 -98.04
CA GLN A 5 -20.03 -9.67 -97.08
C GLN A 5 -18.93 -9.20 -96.12
N GLU A 6 -18.81 -7.88 -95.95
CA GLU A 6 -18.02 -7.24 -94.91
C GLU A 6 -18.75 -7.26 -93.64
N GLU A 7 -18.25 -7.88 -92.59
CA GLU A 7 -18.66 -7.73 -91.23
C GLU A 7 -18.03 -6.46 -90.61
N GLN A 8 -18.83 -5.52 -90.27
CA GLN A 8 -18.41 -4.36 -89.45
C GLN A 8 -18.18 -4.79 -88.02
N GLY A 9 -16.92 -4.92 -87.62
CA GLY A 9 -16.54 -5.12 -86.24
C GLY A 9 -16.64 -3.81 -85.45
N ASN A 10 -17.36 -3.92 -84.36
CA ASN A 10 -17.52 -2.86 -83.40
C ASN A 10 -16.27 -2.72 -82.56
N ASP A 11 -15.31 -1.85 -82.97
CA ASP A 11 -14.07 -1.58 -82.21
C ASP A 11 -14.41 -0.68 -81.05
N SER A 12 -14.58 -1.26 -79.88
CA SER A 12 -14.53 -0.56 -78.63
C SER A 12 -13.10 -0.02 -78.42
N VAL A 13 -12.98 1.30 -78.54
CA VAL A 13 -11.72 2.02 -78.34
C VAL A 13 -11.32 1.91 -76.89
N TYR A 14 -10.55 0.89 -76.55
CA TYR A 14 -9.78 0.86 -75.31
C TYR A 14 -8.68 1.95 -75.44
N VAL A 15 -8.91 3.08 -74.76
CA VAL A 15 -7.91 4.13 -74.59
C VAL A 15 -6.72 3.52 -73.79
N ARG A 16 -5.73 3.07 -74.46
CA ARG A 16 -4.45 2.63 -73.90
C ARG A 16 -3.79 3.82 -73.24
N LYS A 17 -4.02 3.99 -71.94
CA LYS A 17 -3.27 4.98 -71.13
C LYS A 17 -1.78 4.68 -71.30
N SER A 18 -1.06 5.69 -71.81
CA SER A 18 0.36 5.53 -72.16
C SER A 18 1.14 4.98 -70.97
N PRO A 19 2.07 4.03 -71.20
CA PRO A 19 2.85 3.40 -70.13
C PRO A 19 3.65 4.43 -69.31
N LYS A 20 3.94 5.59 -69.87
CA LYS A 20 4.61 6.71 -69.19
C LYS A 20 3.74 7.34 -68.08
N ARG A 21 2.41 7.42 -68.24
CA ARG A 21 1.54 7.95 -67.19
C ARG A 21 1.38 7.00 -66.03
N LEU A 22 1.37 5.70 -66.29
CA LEU A 22 1.28 4.68 -65.22
C LEU A 22 2.57 4.65 -64.40
N SER A 23 3.75 4.75 -65.03
CA SER A 23 5.02 4.80 -64.31
C SER A 23 5.21 6.06 -63.49
N VAL A 24 4.68 7.22 -63.95
CA VAL A 24 4.71 8.47 -63.16
C VAL A 24 3.80 8.38 -61.95
N ILE A 25 2.61 7.80 -62.09
CA ILE A 25 1.70 7.60 -60.93
C ILE A 25 2.31 6.62 -59.92
N THR A 26 2.91 5.53 -60.39
CA THR A 26 3.57 4.56 -59.51
C THR A 26 4.77 5.19 -58.79
N ALA A 27 5.59 5.98 -59.48
CA ALA A 27 6.70 6.71 -58.88
C ALA A 27 6.21 7.76 -57.83
N ALA A 28 5.13 8.45 -58.13
CA ALA A 28 4.54 9.41 -57.21
C ALA A 28 3.97 8.74 -55.92
N VAL A 29 3.36 7.56 -56.07
CA VAL A 29 2.87 6.77 -54.93
C VAL A 29 4.04 6.23 -54.08
N ILE A 30 5.10 5.74 -54.74
CA ILE A 30 6.31 5.28 -54.04
C ILE A 30 6.96 6.45 -53.29
N LEU A 31 7.08 7.61 -53.93
CA LEU A 31 7.64 8.81 -53.32
C LEU A 31 6.78 9.29 -52.13
N ALA A 32 5.47 9.27 -52.29
CA ALA A 32 4.55 9.61 -51.21
C ALA A 32 4.66 8.65 -50.01
N LEU A 33 4.81 7.36 -50.25
CA LEU A 33 5.05 6.35 -49.22
C LEU A 33 6.41 6.52 -48.51
N ILE A 34 7.47 6.87 -49.29
CA ILE A 34 8.80 7.15 -48.73
C ILE A 34 8.75 8.42 -47.87
N VAL A 35 8.13 9.49 -48.37
CA VAL A 35 7.97 10.74 -47.63
C VAL A 35 7.11 10.52 -46.37
N PHE A 36 6.05 9.74 -46.49
CA PHE A 36 5.21 9.38 -45.33
C PHE A 36 6.00 8.57 -44.30
N ASN A 37 6.81 7.58 -44.75
CA ASN A 37 7.67 6.81 -43.83
C ASN A 37 8.76 7.67 -43.20
N ILE A 38 9.37 8.61 -43.94
CA ILE A 38 10.39 9.53 -43.40
C ILE A 38 9.74 10.48 -42.39
N LEU A 39 8.57 11.03 -42.70
CA LEU A 39 7.81 11.89 -41.77
C LEU A 39 7.37 11.10 -40.52
N PHE A 40 6.89 9.87 -40.70
CA PHE A 40 6.48 9.00 -39.61
C PHE A 40 7.67 8.58 -38.73
N SER A 41 8.83 8.33 -39.33
CA SER A 41 10.09 8.03 -38.63
C SER A 41 10.62 9.28 -37.91
N ALA A 42 10.62 10.44 -38.58
CA ALA A 42 11.07 11.70 -37.94
C ALA A 42 10.15 12.16 -36.81
N ILE A 43 8.85 11.87 -36.90
CA ILE A 43 7.88 12.10 -35.83
C ILE A 43 8.07 11.05 -34.72
N GLY A 44 8.43 9.81 -35.09
CA GLY A 44 8.76 8.71 -34.18
C GLY A 44 10.10 8.90 -33.45
N ASP A 45 11.15 9.35 -34.16
CA ASP A 45 12.46 9.69 -33.58
C ASP A 45 12.38 10.93 -32.66
N GLY A 46 11.42 11.81 -32.88
CA GLY A 46 11.09 12.89 -31.95
C GLY A 46 10.32 12.43 -30.70
N GLN A 47 10.13 11.13 -30.51
CA GLN A 47 9.34 10.52 -29.42
C GLN A 47 7.86 11.01 -29.33
N MET A 48 7.42 11.86 -30.22
CA MET A 48 6.08 12.47 -30.10
C MET A 48 4.93 11.51 -30.44
N LEU A 49 5.06 10.68 -31.48
CA LEU A 49 3.93 9.83 -31.88
C LEU A 49 3.86 8.53 -31.09
N TYR A 50 4.98 7.94 -30.76
CA TYR A 50 5.06 6.69 -30.01
C TYR A 50 4.72 6.91 -28.54
N ILE A 51 5.22 7.99 -27.96
CA ILE A 51 4.90 8.40 -26.60
C ILE A 51 3.48 8.96 -26.52
N ASP A 52 2.99 9.72 -27.50
CA ASP A 52 1.63 10.24 -27.49
C ASP A 52 0.57 9.20 -27.81
N LEU A 53 0.83 8.19 -28.66
CA LEU A 53 -0.14 7.10 -28.83
C LEU A 53 -0.19 6.20 -27.60
N SER A 54 0.93 5.87 -27.00
CA SER A 54 0.95 5.16 -25.72
C SER A 54 0.42 6.03 -24.58
N ARG A 55 0.78 7.32 -24.51
CA ARG A 55 0.18 8.29 -23.57
C ARG A 55 -1.30 8.54 -23.86
N THR A 56 -1.73 8.62 -25.10
CA THR A 56 -3.15 8.87 -25.44
C THR A 56 -4.00 7.62 -25.28
N LEU A 57 -3.52 6.45 -25.65
CA LEU A 57 -4.17 5.17 -25.34
C LEU A 57 -4.13 4.87 -23.83
N TYR A 58 -3.03 5.16 -23.18
CA TYR A 58 -2.87 5.03 -21.75
C TYR A 58 -3.70 6.07 -20.99
N LYS A 59 -3.74 7.34 -21.40
CA LYS A 59 -4.65 8.37 -20.85
C LYS A 59 -6.11 8.05 -21.13
N SER A 60 -6.45 7.51 -22.28
CA SER A 60 -7.82 7.10 -22.62
C SER A 60 -8.24 5.85 -21.87
N ALA A 61 -7.38 4.85 -21.75
CA ALA A 61 -7.59 3.70 -20.90
C ALA A 61 -7.70 4.13 -19.43
N LYS A 62 -6.78 4.97 -18.96
CA LYS A 62 -6.85 5.59 -17.63
C LYS A 62 -8.15 6.37 -17.44
N SER A 63 -8.54 7.25 -18.33
CA SER A 63 -9.78 8.03 -18.18
C SER A 63 -11.02 7.14 -18.06
N ASN A 64 -11.05 6.00 -18.72
CA ASN A 64 -12.13 5.01 -18.61
C ASN A 64 -12.02 4.14 -17.34
N MET A 65 -10.81 3.93 -16.81
CA MET A 65 -10.57 3.22 -15.56
C MET A 65 -10.87 4.08 -14.33
N TYR A 66 -10.90 5.40 -14.46
CA TYR A 66 -11.15 6.36 -13.36
C TYR A 66 -12.54 7.00 -13.39
N THR A 67 -13.48 6.30 -13.96
CA THR A 67 -14.88 6.58 -13.66
C THR A 67 -15.12 6.05 -12.25
N LEU A 68 -15.46 6.93 -11.33
CA LEU A 68 -15.86 6.51 -9.98
C LEU A 68 -17.02 5.54 -10.08
N SER A 69 -17.07 4.56 -9.18
CA SER A 69 -18.22 3.68 -9.03
C SER A 69 -19.43 4.50 -8.59
N ASP A 70 -20.62 4.04 -8.97
CA ASP A 70 -21.87 4.64 -8.51
C ASP A 70 -21.93 4.59 -6.98
N ASP A 71 -21.53 3.47 -6.38
CA ASP A 71 -21.47 3.27 -4.92
C ASP A 71 -20.58 4.32 -4.24
N CYS A 72 -19.41 4.65 -4.81
CA CYS A 72 -18.53 5.70 -4.28
C CYS A 72 -19.19 7.08 -4.38
N CYS A 73 -19.82 7.37 -5.52
CA CYS A 73 -20.53 8.63 -5.73
C CYS A 73 -21.71 8.78 -4.78
N ASP A 74 -22.53 7.73 -4.64
CA ASP A 74 -23.71 7.72 -3.77
C ASP A 74 -23.29 7.86 -2.29
N MET A 75 -22.24 7.15 -1.86
CA MET A 75 -21.75 7.27 -0.49
C MET A 75 -21.25 8.68 -0.17
N ILE A 76 -20.50 9.31 -1.05
CA ILE A 76 -20.06 10.69 -0.86
C ILE A 76 -21.26 11.64 -0.89
N ALA A 77 -22.18 11.50 -1.85
CA ALA A 77 -23.35 12.36 -2.00
C ALA A 77 -24.31 12.26 -0.80
N ASP A 78 -24.60 11.04 -0.34
CA ASP A 78 -25.64 10.79 0.64
C ASP A 78 -25.15 10.96 2.09
N ARG A 79 -23.86 10.75 2.35
CA ARG A 79 -23.31 10.75 3.71
C ARG A 79 -22.36 11.92 3.97
N VAL A 80 -21.44 12.19 3.05
CA VAL A 80 -20.37 13.20 3.27
C VAL A 80 -20.85 14.61 2.95
N ILE A 81 -21.50 14.82 1.82
CA ILE A 81 -21.94 16.16 1.40
C ILE A 81 -22.89 16.81 2.42
N PRO A 82 -23.91 16.11 2.97
CA PRO A 82 -24.76 16.68 4.01
C PRO A 82 -24.01 17.15 5.26
N MET A 83 -22.94 16.43 5.65
CA MET A 83 -22.09 16.84 6.79
C MET A 83 -21.29 18.10 6.47
N ILE A 84 -20.70 18.19 5.28
CA ILE A 84 -19.99 19.40 4.84
C ILE A 84 -20.95 20.59 4.81
N ASP A 85 -22.15 20.41 4.29
CA ASP A 85 -23.18 21.47 4.20
C ASP A 85 -23.64 21.91 5.59
N GLN A 86 -23.81 20.95 6.51
CA GLN A 86 -24.16 21.29 7.90
C GLN A 86 -23.06 22.14 8.55
N VAL A 87 -21.79 21.71 8.45
CA VAL A 87 -20.65 22.46 9.01
C VAL A 87 -20.56 23.85 8.37
N ASN A 88 -20.73 23.96 7.06
CA ASN A 88 -20.69 25.24 6.36
C ASN A 88 -21.86 26.16 6.75
N LYS A 89 -23.04 25.62 7.02
CA LYS A 89 -24.17 26.38 7.55
C LYS A 89 -23.86 26.92 8.94
N GLU A 90 -23.34 26.10 9.85
CA GLU A 90 -22.95 26.52 11.20
C GLU A 90 -21.84 27.59 11.16
N ARG A 91 -20.90 27.49 10.20
CA ARG A 91 -19.87 28.50 9.96
C ARG A 91 -20.46 29.81 9.46
N ALA A 92 -21.40 29.74 8.53
CA ALA A 92 -22.11 30.91 8.02
C ALA A 92 -22.90 31.64 9.13
N ASP A 93 -23.53 30.90 10.05
CA ASP A 93 -24.23 31.46 11.20
C ASP A 93 -23.26 32.21 12.16
N ARG A 94 -21.96 31.82 12.16
CA ARG A 94 -20.90 32.53 12.90
C ARG A 94 -20.21 33.63 12.09
N GLY A 95 -20.61 33.85 10.83
CA GLY A 95 -20.00 34.84 9.93
C GLY A 95 -18.65 34.38 9.35
N GLU A 96 -18.37 33.08 9.36
CA GLU A 96 -17.15 32.48 8.80
C GLU A 96 -17.37 32.03 7.35
N SER A 97 -16.29 32.00 6.56
CA SER A 97 -16.35 31.50 5.18
C SER A 97 -16.57 29.99 5.14
N ALA A 98 -17.26 29.51 4.10
CA ALA A 98 -17.40 28.10 3.81
C ALA A 98 -16.03 27.47 3.55
N ILE A 99 -15.88 26.21 3.95
CA ILE A 99 -14.69 25.40 3.74
C ILE A 99 -14.99 24.22 2.82
N LYS A 100 -13.98 23.77 2.09
CA LYS A 100 -14.04 22.56 1.27
C LYS A 100 -13.19 21.46 1.90
N LEU A 101 -13.52 20.23 1.58
CA LEU A 101 -12.65 19.11 1.78
C LEU A 101 -11.49 19.21 0.78
N ASN A 102 -10.25 19.12 1.28
CA ASN A 102 -9.04 19.20 0.46
C ASN A 102 -8.36 17.85 0.40
N ILE A 103 -8.04 17.38 -0.81
CA ILE A 103 -7.15 16.25 -1.04
C ILE A 103 -5.82 16.84 -1.53
N ILE A 104 -4.74 16.64 -0.77
CA ILE A 104 -3.46 17.31 -0.96
C ILE A 104 -2.40 16.25 -1.22
N PHE A 105 -1.71 16.36 -2.35
CA PHE A 105 -0.55 15.56 -2.68
C PHE A 105 0.72 16.33 -2.26
N CYS A 106 1.64 15.63 -1.59
CA CYS A 106 2.87 16.22 -1.05
C CYS A 106 4.00 16.36 -2.10
N SER A 107 3.67 16.37 -3.36
CA SER A 107 4.60 16.58 -4.48
C SER A 107 3.93 17.33 -5.63
N ASP A 108 4.73 17.73 -6.62
CA ASP A 108 4.22 18.36 -7.84
C ASP A 108 3.32 17.39 -8.63
N ARG A 109 2.32 17.96 -9.28
CA ARG A 109 1.36 17.20 -10.08
C ARG A 109 2.04 16.39 -11.18
N ASP A 110 2.99 16.99 -11.89
CA ASP A 110 3.67 16.33 -13.01
C ASP A 110 4.47 15.12 -12.51
N PHE A 111 5.13 15.25 -11.36
CA PHE A 111 5.84 14.16 -10.70
C PHE A 111 4.87 13.03 -10.30
N ILE A 112 3.74 13.35 -9.65
CA ILE A 112 2.73 12.35 -9.23
C ILE A 112 2.09 11.64 -10.44
N GLU A 113 1.79 12.37 -11.52
CA GLU A 113 1.10 11.81 -12.69
C GLU A 113 2.05 11.18 -13.73
N GLU A 114 3.38 11.38 -13.63
CA GLU A 114 4.38 10.74 -14.48
C GLU A 114 4.55 9.27 -14.11
N ASP A 115 4.61 8.98 -12.83
CA ASP A 115 4.65 7.61 -12.34
C ASP A 115 3.29 6.91 -12.55
N VAL A 116 3.36 5.68 -13.03
CA VAL A 116 2.16 4.88 -13.35
C VAL A 116 1.31 4.65 -12.11
N LEU A 117 1.93 4.29 -11.00
CA LEU A 117 1.24 3.93 -9.76
C LEU A 117 0.68 5.18 -9.06
N THR A 118 1.52 6.16 -8.80
CA THR A 118 1.10 7.37 -8.06
C THR A 118 0.03 8.16 -8.82
N GLY A 119 0.09 8.16 -10.16
CA GLY A 119 -0.89 8.80 -11.03
C GLY A 119 -2.34 8.30 -10.81
N TYR A 120 -2.54 7.03 -10.45
CA TYR A 120 -3.88 6.49 -10.21
C TYR A 120 -4.59 7.21 -9.06
N VAL A 121 -3.90 7.45 -7.96
CA VAL A 121 -4.48 8.14 -6.80
C VAL A 121 -4.86 9.58 -7.14
N SER A 122 -3.99 10.29 -7.88
CA SER A 122 -4.26 11.64 -8.37
C SER A 122 -5.51 11.70 -9.26
N TYR A 123 -5.65 10.76 -10.18
CA TYR A 123 -6.83 10.75 -11.07
C TYR A 123 -8.12 10.46 -10.30
N THR A 124 -8.11 9.51 -9.33
CA THR A 124 -9.27 9.23 -8.49
C THR A 124 -9.67 10.47 -7.68
N ALA A 125 -8.72 11.12 -7.02
CA ALA A 125 -8.96 12.36 -6.28
C ALA A 125 -9.58 13.46 -7.17
N ARG A 126 -9.06 13.62 -8.37
CA ARG A 126 -9.60 14.58 -9.35
C ARG A 126 -10.98 14.19 -9.87
N ALA A 127 -11.27 12.90 -9.99
CA ALA A 127 -12.60 12.43 -10.37
C ALA A 127 -13.61 12.75 -9.26
N ILE A 128 -13.25 12.55 -7.98
CA ILE A 128 -14.08 12.97 -6.84
C ILE A 128 -14.33 14.48 -6.88
N ALA A 129 -13.28 15.29 -6.99
CA ALA A 129 -13.41 16.74 -7.04
C ALA A 129 -14.22 17.24 -8.25
N LYS A 130 -14.16 16.53 -9.38
CA LYS A 130 -14.95 16.84 -10.57
C LYS A 130 -16.45 16.56 -10.37
N ASN A 131 -16.78 15.50 -9.64
CA ASN A 131 -18.18 15.16 -9.35
C ASN A 131 -18.76 16.07 -8.25
N PHE A 132 -17.93 16.53 -7.32
CA PHE A 132 -18.32 17.37 -6.19
C PHE A 132 -17.54 18.71 -6.11
N PRO A 133 -17.57 19.55 -7.17
CA PRO A 133 -16.66 20.70 -7.29
C PRO A 133 -16.91 21.80 -6.25
N ASP A 134 -18.10 21.87 -5.68
CA ASP A 134 -18.43 22.85 -4.65
C ASP A 134 -17.95 22.46 -3.26
N HIS A 135 -17.70 21.15 -3.04
CA HIS A 135 -17.38 20.55 -1.73
C HIS A 135 -15.97 20.01 -1.64
N VAL A 136 -15.37 19.56 -2.76
CA VAL A 136 -14.06 18.90 -2.76
C VAL A 136 -13.08 19.64 -3.66
N SER A 137 -11.84 19.79 -3.22
CA SER A 137 -10.73 20.32 -4.01
C SER A 137 -9.50 19.43 -3.95
N VAL A 138 -8.66 19.49 -5.00
CA VAL A 138 -7.38 18.78 -5.06
C VAL A 138 -6.25 19.79 -5.18
N GLN A 139 -5.22 19.62 -4.38
CA GLN A 139 -4.04 20.48 -4.35
C GLN A 139 -2.77 19.64 -4.49
N TYR A 140 -1.72 20.25 -5.03
CA TYR A 140 -0.40 19.65 -5.17
C TYR A 140 0.60 20.62 -4.54
N ILE A 141 1.33 20.17 -3.54
CA ILE A 141 2.28 20.95 -2.76
C ILE A 141 3.62 20.20 -2.77
N ASP A 142 4.58 20.69 -3.53
CA ASP A 142 5.93 20.16 -3.44
C ASP A 142 6.55 20.54 -2.09
N ILE A 143 6.60 19.58 -1.18
CA ILE A 143 7.14 19.78 0.17
C ILE A 143 8.66 19.96 0.19
N SER A 144 9.34 19.55 -0.89
CA SER A 144 10.79 19.75 -1.02
C SER A 144 11.15 21.22 -1.21
N THR A 145 10.30 21.96 -1.92
CA THR A 145 10.47 23.39 -2.16
C THR A 145 9.69 24.26 -1.18
N ASN A 146 8.59 23.76 -0.61
CA ASN A 146 7.75 24.53 0.31
C ASN A 146 7.35 23.72 1.57
N PRO A 147 8.30 23.32 2.41
CA PRO A 147 8.02 22.51 3.60
C PRO A 147 7.13 23.21 4.64
N SER A 148 7.12 24.55 4.66
CA SER A 148 6.33 25.31 5.63
C SER A 148 4.81 25.21 5.41
N SER A 149 4.35 24.99 4.18
CA SER A 149 2.93 24.92 3.84
C SER A 149 2.23 23.67 4.41
N VAL A 150 3.00 22.62 4.70
CA VAL A 150 2.49 21.35 5.23
C VAL A 150 2.84 21.11 6.70
N GLN A 151 3.48 22.09 7.35
CA GLN A 151 3.87 21.97 8.76
C GLN A 151 2.70 21.67 9.70
N LYS A 152 1.53 22.20 9.40
CA LYS A 152 0.30 21.98 10.19
C LYS A 152 -0.19 20.52 10.19
N TYR A 153 0.25 19.71 9.23
CA TYR A 153 -0.11 18.30 9.13
C TYR A 153 0.87 17.36 9.86
N LYS A 154 1.90 17.91 10.45
CA LYS A 154 2.75 17.16 11.38
C LYS A 154 2.11 17.13 12.74
N ILE A 155 1.93 15.92 13.28
CA ILE A 155 1.30 15.71 14.59
C ILE A 155 2.19 16.25 15.69
N ASN A 156 3.50 16.02 15.53
CA ASN A 156 4.54 16.53 16.41
C ASN A 156 5.81 16.82 15.61
N SER A 157 6.89 17.22 16.29
CA SER A 157 8.17 17.54 15.65
C SER A 157 8.90 16.32 15.10
N ALA A 158 8.56 15.11 15.57
CA ALA A 158 9.17 13.86 15.15
C ALA A 158 8.51 13.27 13.89
N ALA A 159 7.22 13.59 13.64
CA ALA A 159 6.52 13.08 12.46
C ALA A 159 7.10 13.65 11.17
N THR A 160 7.40 12.77 10.22
CA THR A 160 7.90 13.13 8.89
C THR A 160 6.78 13.05 7.86
N LEU A 161 6.75 14.02 6.95
CA LEU A 161 5.92 13.98 5.74
C LEU A 161 6.81 13.68 4.55
N TYR A 162 6.37 12.76 3.72
CA TYR A 162 7.10 12.31 2.54
C TYR A 162 6.43 12.84 1.25
N ASN A 163 7.21 12.95 0.19
CA ASN A 163 6.68 13.35 -1.14
C ASN A 163 5.62 12.38 -1.68
N SER A 164 5.61 11.16 -1.15
CA SER A 164 4.63 10.12 -1.45
C SER A 164 3.37 10.20 -0.61
N ASP A 165 3.24 11.16 0.30
CA ASP A 165 2.05 11.26 1.16
C ASP A 165 0.89 11.97 0.48
N VAL A 166 -0.29 11.48 0.80
CA VAL A 166 -1.58 12.07 0.43
C VAL A 166 -2.29 12.50 1.72
N ILE A 167 -2.69 13.75 1.79
CA ILE A 167 -3.39 14.33 2.92
C ILE A 167 -4.83 14.60 2.53
N VAL A 168 -5.77 14.19 3.36
CA VAL A 168 -7.19 14.59 3.26
C VAL A 168 -7.50 15.47 4.46
N GLU A 169 -8.00 16.68 4.22
CA GLU A 169 -8.27 17.70 5.23
C GLU A 169 -9.70 18.22 5.13
N PHE A 170 -10.35 18.36 6.29
CA PHE A 170 -11.61 19.08 6.41
C PHE A 170 -11.65 19.89 7.71
N GLY A 171 -11.61 21.20 7.60
CA GLY A 171 -11.53 22.08 8.77
C GLY A 171 -10.21 21.96 9.53
N SER A 172 -10.30 21.49 10.77
CA SER A 172 -9.13 21.18 11.61
C SER A 172 -8.71 19.71 11.56
N GLU A 173 -9.56 18.85 11.03
CA GLU A 173 -9.31 17.40 10.96
C GLU A 173 -8.53 17.08 9.68
N PHE A 174 -7.55 16.20 9.79
CA PHE A 174 -6.79 15.71 8.65
C PHE A 174 -6.29 14.29 8.87
N LEU A 175 -6.10 13.59 7.75
CA LEU A 175 -5.44 12.28 7.70
C LEU A 175 -4.32 12.30 6.68
N VAL A 176 -3.24 11.60 6.99
CA VAL A 176 -2.09 11.42 6.11
C VAL A 176 -1.92 9.94 5.81
N GLN A 177 -1.84 9.58 4.54
CA GLN A 177 -1.58 8.22 4.10
C GLN A 177 -0.49 8.20 3.03
N GLY A 178 0.45 7.27 3.12
CA GLY A 178 1.42 7.03 2.07
C GLY A 178 0.74 6.46 0.82
N ILE A 179 1.19 6.86 -0.36
CA ILE A 179 0.58 6.47 -1.65
C ILE A 179 0.56 4.95 -1.86
N ASN A 180 1.54 4.24 -1.28
CA ASN A 180 1.60 2.78 -1.34
C ASN A 180 0.41 2.10 -0.64
N SER A 181 -0.22 2.77 0.34
CA SER A 181 -1.39 2.24 1.04
C SER A 181 -2.65 2.15 0.17
N PHE A 182 -2.64 2.77 -1.01
CA PHE A 182 -3.73 2.71 -1.98
C PHE A 182 -3.67 1.49 -2.90
N TYR A 183 -2.74 0.58 -2.64
CA TYR A 183 -2.52 -0.61 -3.45
C TYR A 183 -2.48 -1.86 -2.59
N TYR A 184 -2.92 -2.97 -3.17
CA TYR A 184 -2.70 -4.30 -2.62
C TYR A 184 -1.38 -4.84 -3.16
N THR A 185 -0.54 -5.33 -2.25
CA THR A 185 0.71 -6.01 -2.57
C THR A 185 0.59 -7.45 -2.11
N GLU A 186 0.78 -8.41 -3.02
CA GLU A 186 0.95 -9.79 -2.60
C GLU A 186 2.37 -9.98 -2.06
N THR A 187 2.50 -10.80 -1.01
CA THR A 187 3.79 -11.11 -0.38
C THR A 187 4.74 -11.90 -1.28
N THR A 188 4.26 -12.38 -2.42
CA THR A 188 5.00 -13.21 -3.38
C THR A 188 5.11 -12.59 -4.77
N ALA A 189 4.52 -11.43 -5.02
CA ALA A 189 4.54 -10.77 -6.31
C ALA A 189 5.48 -9.56 -6.34
N ASP A 190 6.07 -9.32 -7.50
CA ASP A 190 6.94 -8.17 -7.76
C ASP A 190 6.12 -6.87 -7.89
N GLY A 191 5.64 -6.35 -6.77
CA GLY A 191 4.96 -5.06 -6.72
C GLY A 191 3.44 -5.13 -6.49
N PRO A 192 2.75 -3.98 -6.49
CA PRO A 192 1.31 -3.90 -6.28
C PRO A 192 0.54 -4.50 -7.46
N TRP A 193 -0.42 -5.38 -7.16
CA TRP A 193 -1.21 -6.06 -8.18
C TRP A 193 -2.62 -5.48 -8.36
N ALA A 194 -3.15 -4.78 -7.36
CA ALA A 194 -4.46 -4.16 -7.41
C ALA A 194 -4.48 -2.79 -6.73
N TYR A 195 -5.35 -1.91 -7.21
CA TYR A 195 -5.54 -0.56 -6.73
C TYR A 195 -6.89 -0.43 -6.01
N ASN A 196 -6.89 0.15 -4.79
CA ASN A 196 -8.09 0.34 -3.96
C ASN A 196 -8.39 1.82 -3.64
N GLY A 197 -7.95 2.73 -4.48
CA GLY A 197 -7.99 4.17 -4.18
C GLY A 197 -9.36 4.75 -3.93
N GLU A 198 -10.44 4.24 -4.57
CA GLU A 198 -11.79 4.71 -4.28
C GLU A 198 -12.17 4.42 -2.83
N GLN A 199 -11.96 3.18 -2.38
CA GLN A 199 -12.26 2.78 -1.02
C GLN A 199 -11.42 3.58 -0.01
N ARG A 200 -10.12 3.68 -0.26
CA ARG A 200 -9.21 4.35 0.65
C ARG A 200 -9.48 5.86 0.76
N LEU A 201 -9.62 6.56 -0.37
CA LEU A 201 -9.94 7.99 -0.36
C LEU A 201 -11.31 8.25 0.29
N THR A 202 -12.32 7.43 -0.02
CA THR A 202 -13.64 7.56 0.59
C THR A 202 -13.57 7.34 2.10
N ALA A 203 -12.82 6.34 2.56
CA ALA A 203 -12.60 6.09 3.98
C ALA A 203 -11.94 7.30 4.68
N MET A 204 -10.88 7.85 4.10
CA MET A 204 -10.23 9.06 4.63
C MET A 204 -11.19 10.25 4.68
N ILE A 205 -11.98 10.45 3.62
CA ILE A 205 -12.98 11.52 3.52
C ILE A 205 -14.03 11.37 4.63
N MET A 206 -14.58 10.18 4.81
CA MET A 206 -15.60 9.90 5.83
C MET A 206 -15.03 10.13 7.25
N SER A 207 -13.80 9.73 7.47
CA SER A 207 -13.12 9.91 8.75
C SER A 207 -12.90 11.39 9.09
N VAL A 208 -12.33 12.20 8.18
CA VAL A 208 -12.10 13.63 8.46
C VAL A 208 -13.40 14.44 8.53
N THR A 209 -14.48 13.97 7.92
CA THR A 209 -15.81 14.56 8.05
C THR A 209 -16.60 14.01 9.23
N ARG A 210 -16.02 13.06 9.98
CA ARG A 210 -16.63 12.37 11.14
C ARG A 210 -17.96 11.67 10.81
N VAL A 211 -18.13 11.24 9.58
CA VAL A 211 -19.28 10.42 9.16
C VAL A 211 -19.11 9.01 9.72
N GLU A 212 -17.89 8.47 9.64
CA GLU A 212 -17.53 7.14 10.14
C GLU A 212 -16.01 7.10 10.38
N SER A 213 -15.60 6.52 11.49
CA SER A 213 -14.19 6.31 11.82
C SER A 213 -14.03 4.92 12.41
N PRO A 214 -13.00 4.14 12.00
CA PRO A 214 -12.74 2.84 12.62
C PRO A 214 -12.40 3.04 14.10
N ILE A 215 -12.73 2.03 14.90
CA ILE A 215 -12.43 2.03 16.32
C ILE A 215 -11.11 1.29 16.56
N CYS A 216 -10.24 1.90 17.37
CA CYS A 216 -9.12 1.23 18.01
C CYS A 216 -9.48 1.00 19.48
N CYS A 217 -9.61 -0.28 19.85
CA CYS A 217 -9.88 -0.67 21.22
C CYS A 217 -8.56 -0.86 21.98
N LEU A 218 -8.43 -0.23 23.13
CA LEU A 218 -7.36 -0.45 24.08
C LEU A 218 -7.90 -1.37 25.18
N THR A 219 -7.26 -2.51 25.39
CA THR A 219 -7.69 -3.47 26.41
C THR A 219 -7.50 -2.91 27.80
N THR A 220 -8.40 -3.27 28.69
CA THR A 220 -8.38 -2.91 30.11
C THR A 220 -8.67 -4.15 30.95
N ASN A 221 -8.45 -4.04 32.27
CA ASN A 221 -8.76 -5.07 33.24
C ASN A 221 -7.77 -6.24 33.34
N HIS A 222 -6.64 -6.18 32.62
CA HIS A 222 -5.54 -7.15 32.76
C HIS A 222 -4.28 -6.51 33.35
N GLY A 223 -4.43 -5.37 34.03
CA GLY A 223 -3.32 -4.67 34.68
C GLY A 223 -2.33 -4.06 33.68
N GLU A 224 -2.83 -3.66 32.51
CA GLU A 224 -2.05 -3.05 31.45
C GLU A 224 -1.29 -1.83 31.94
N SER A 225 -0.01 -1.75 31.60
CA SER A 225 0.86 -0.65 32.03
C SER A 225 0.49 0.71 31.42
N LEU A 226 -0.43 0.72 30.45
CA LEU A 226 -1.00 1.93 29.85
C LEU A 226 -1.76 2.80 30.84
N PHE A 227 -2.34 2.20 31.90
CA PHE A 227 -3.25 2.88 32.83
C PHE A 227 -2.59 3.18 34.16
N ASP A 228 -3.05 4.25 34.79
CA ASP A 228 -2.76 4.56 36.21
C ASP A 228 -3.68 3.76 37.14
N SER A 229 -3.46 3.89 38.45
CA SER A 229 -4.29 3.23 39.48
C SER A 229 -5.76 3.67 39.51
N ASN A 230 -6.13 4.73 38.80
CA ASN A 230 -7.49 5.23 38.66
C ASN A 230 -8.15 4.80 37.35
N GLY A 231 -7.46 4.03 36.51
CA GLY A 231 -7.94 3.62 35.19
C GLY A 231 -7.82 4.68 34.10
N ASN A 232 -7.09 5.77 34.35
CA ASN A 232 -6.81 6.76 33.29
C ASN A 232 -5.56 6.40 32.52
N ILE A 233 -5.54 6.72 31.22
CA ILE A 233 -4.33 6.58 30.41
C ILE A 233 -3.24 7.47 31.00
N LYS A 234 -2.06 6.89 31.24
CA LYS A 234 -0.90 7.63 31.76
C LYS A 234 -0.43 8.70 30.77
N ASP A 235 -0.08 9.88 31.26
CA ASP A 235 0.39 11.00 30.45
C ASP A 235 1.60 10.64 29.57
N ILE A 236 2.45 9.71 30.00
CA ILE A 236 3.63 9.26 29.25
C ILE A 236 3.29 8.61 27.90
N TYR A 237 2.04 8.20 27.67
CA TYR A 237 1.56 7.61 26.42
C TYR A 237 0.62 8.54 25.63
N SER A 238 0.48 9.81 26.03
CA SER A 238 -0.46 10.74 25.38
C SER A 238 -0.15 10.96 23.89
N THR A 239 1.12 10.97 23.51
CA THR A 239 1.54 11.06 22.11
C THR A 239 1.16 9.81 21.34
N PHE A 240 1.34 8.62 21.90
CA PHE A 240 0.88 7.37 21.27
C PHE A 240 -0.62 7.39 20.97
N ILE A 241 -1.45 7.82 21.94
CA ILE A 241 -2.89 7.98 21.72
C ILE A 241 -3.20 9.01 20.63
N SER A 242 -2.43 10.09 20.57
CA SER A 242 -2.57 11.09 19.50
C SER A 242 -2.21 10.53 18.13
N LEU A 243 -1.20 9.66 18.05
CA LEU A 243 -0.82 8.98 16.79
C LEU A 243 -1.92 8.02 16.32
N ILE A 244 -2.55 7.25 17.22
CA ILE A 244 -3.70 6.39 16.89
C ILE A 244 -4.84 7.24 16.28
N LYS A 245 -5.20 8.34 16.94
CA LYS A 245 -6.23 9.26 16.43
C LYS A 245 -5.86 9.85 15.08
N SER A 246 -4.60 10.20 14.87
CA SER A 246 -4.13 10.78 13.61
C SER A 246 -4.04 9.76 12.48
N ALA A 247 -3.95 8.48 12.80
CA ALA A 247 -4.09 7.41 11.82
C ALA A 247 -5.56 7.17 11.41
N GLY A 248 -6.51 7.92 11.99
CA GLY A 248 -7.92 7.90 11.63
C GLY A 248 -8.82 7.11 12.55
N TYR A 249 -8.30 6.59 13.66
CA TYR A 249 -9.09 5.81 14.59
C TYR A 249 -9.79 6.66 15.67
N THR A 250 -10.98 6.24 16.06
CA THR A 250 -11.57 6.61 17.34
C THR A 250 -11.06 5.64 18.41
N VAL A 251 -10.51 6.18 19.51
CA VAL A 251 -9.99 5.34 20.60
C VAL A 251 -11.10 5.03 21.59
N GLN A 252 -11.26 3.75 21.89
CA GLN A 252 -12.21 3.23 22.88
C GLN A 252 -11.49 2.28 23.84
N LEU A 253 -11.90 2.25 25.10
CA LEU A 253 -11.46 1.25 26.07
C LEU A 253 -12.39 0.04 26.00
N ILE A 254 -11.84 -1.16 26.15
CA ILE A 254 -12.60 -2.40 26.14
C ILE A 254 -12.15 -3.35 27.24
N ASP A 255 -13.11 -3.87 28.01
CA ASP A 255 -12.93 -4.99 28.93
C ASP A 255 -13.44 -6.26 28.22
N LEU A 256 -12.54 -7.04 27.66
CA LEU A 256 -12.89 -8.23 26.87
C LEU A 256 -13.63 -9.31 27.68
N GLU A 257 -13.48 -9.30 29.01
CA GLU A 257 -14.25 -10.21 29.88
C GLU A 257 -15.74 -9.86 29.86
N LYS A 258 -16.09 -8.55 29.78
CA LYS A 258 -17.47 -8.07 29.95
C LYS A 258 -18.09 -7.58 28.65
N ASP A 259 -17.27 -7.00 27.77
CA ASP A 259 -17.73 -6.29 26.59
C ASP A 259 -17.61 -7.16 25.34
N ASP A 260 -18.53 -6.98 24.40
CA ASP A 260 -18.38 -7.47 23.06
C ASP A 260 -17.52 -6.50 22.22
N ILE A 261 -16.71 -7.04 21.32
CA ILE A 261 -15.90 -6.21 20.42
C ILE A 261 -16.82 -5.49 19.44
N PRO A 262 -16.75 -4.14 19.36
CA PRO A 262 -17.58 -3.38 18.42
C PRO A 262 -17.37 -3.82 16.97
N GLU A 263 -18.44 -3.85 16.16
CA GLU A 263 -18.36 -4.23 14.74
C GLU A 263 -17.39 -3.36 13.93
N ASP A 264 -17.27 -2.06 14.30
CA ASP A 264 -16.37 -1.11 13.67
C ASP A 264 -14.95 -1.13 14.27
N CYS A 265 -14.68 -2.01 15.23
CA CYS A 265 -13.34 -2.19 15.77
C CYS A 265 -12.45 -2.85 14.72
N ARG A 266 -11.35 -2.18 14.39
CA ARG A 266 -10.38 -2.64 13.39
C ARG A 266 -9.00 -2.86 13.95
N MET A 267 -8.78 -2.40 15.17
CA MET A 267 -7.52 -2.59 15.86
C MET A 267 -7.80 -2.80 17.35
N ILE A 268 -7.17 -3.81 17.92
CA ILE A 268 -7.10 -4.00 19.36
C ILE A 268 -5.64 -3.90 19.78
N ILE A 269 -5.35 -3.13 20.80
CA ILE A 269 -4.01 -2.95 21.35
C ILE A 269 -4.02 -3.36 22.81
N THR A 270 -3.13 -4.28 23.18
CA THR A 270 -2.81 -4.60 24.56
C THR A 270 -1.37 -4.21 24.87
N LEU A 271 -1.17 -3.48 25.96
CA LEU A 271 0.12 -2.92 26.33
C LEU A 271 0.55 -3.42 27.69
N ASP A 272 1.47 -4.39 27.71
CA ASP A 272 2.12 -4.95 28.90
C ASP A 272 1.10 -5.37 29.97
N PRO A 273 0.22 -6.34 29.64
CA PRO A 273 -0.74 -6.87 30.60
C PRO A 273 -0.01 -7.67 31.69
N SER A 274 -0.50 -7.58 32.93
CA SER A 274 0.05 -8.30 34.08
C SER A 274 -0.83 -9.45 34.55
N GLU A 275 -2.06 -9.56 34.05
CA GLU A 275 -3.01 -10.63 34.33
C GLU A 275 -3.37 -11.36 33.03
N ASP A 276 -3.59 -12.68 33.11
CA ASP A 276 -3.84 -13.53 31.95
C ASP A 276 -5.29 -13.45 31.48
N TYR A 277 -5.52 -13.77 30.21
CA TYR A 277 -6.81 -13.81 29.54
C TYR A 277 -7.52 -15.14 29.79
N LYS A 278 -8.87 -15.15 29.74
CA LYS A 278 -9.66 -16.38 29.83
C LYS A 278 -9.46 -17.25 28.60
N ALA A 279 -9.11 -18.52 28.83
CA ALA A 279 -8.84 -19.50 27.79
C ALA A 279 -10.10 -19.92 27.01
N PHE A 280 -9.90 -20.57 25.87
CA PHE A 280 -10.97 -21.22 25.11
C PHE A 280 -11.79 -22.18 25.98
N GLY A 281 -13.12 -22.03 25.94
CA GLY A 281 -14.05 -22.92 26.65
C GLY A 281 -13.99 -22.80 28.17
N GLU A 282 -13.35 -21.79 28.73
CA GLU A 282 -13.26 -21.59 30.17
C GLU A 282 -14.58 -21.08 30.77
N LEU A 283 -15.39 -20.37 29.97
CA LEU A 283 -16.72 -19.92 30.36
C LEU A 283 -17.77 -21.00 30.08
N THR A 284 -18.67 -21.20 31.04
CA THR A 284 -19.83 -22.08 30.89
C THR A 284 -21.07 -21.24 30.56
N ASP A 285 -22.08 -21.83 29.96
CA ASP A 285 -23.38 -21.21 29.63
C ASP A 285 -23.47 -20.46 28.28
N GLY A 286 -22.50 -20.65 27.37
CA GLY A 286 -22.54 -20.11 26.02
C GLY A 286 -22.02 -18.69 25.90
N GLU A 287 -21.32 -18.18 26.91
CA GLU A 287 -20.55 -16.96 26.83
C GLU A 287 -19.19 -17.22 26.20
N GLU A 288 -18.76 -16.33 25.27
CA GLU A 288 -17.46 -16.43 24.63
C GLU A 288 -16.35 -15.94 25.57
N SER A 289 -15.28 -16.71 25.71
CA SER A 289 -14.10 -16.28 26.46
C SER A 289 -13.35 -15.17 25.72
N GLU A 290 -12.42 -14.48 26.39
CA GLU A 290 -11.64 -13.41 25.81
C GLU A 290 -10.81 -13.86 24.61
N ILE A 291 -10.19 -15.05 24.70
CA ILE A 291 -9.44 -15.63 23.58
C ILE A 291 -10.37 -16.02 22.43
N GLU A 292 -11.58 -16.54 22.70
CA GLU A 292 -12.57 -16.81 21.65
C GLU A 292 -13.03 -15.55 20.93
N LYS A 293 -13.23 -14.45 21.68
CA LYS A 293 -13.56 -13.14 21.10
C LYS A 293 -12.41 -12.63 20.20
N LEU A 294 -11.15 -12.75 20.65
CA LEU A 294 -9.97 -12.36 19.86
C LEU A 294 -9.82 -13.21 18.59
N ASP A 295 -10.02 -14.52 18.68
CA ASP A 295 -9.93 -15.43 17.55
C ASP A 295 -10.97 -15.08 16.47
N LYS A 296 -12.22 -14.95 16.88
CA LYS A 296 -13.32 -14.53 16.00
C LYS A 296 -13.09 -13.13 15.40
N TYR A 297 -12.51 -12.23 16.18
CA TYR A 297 -12.17 -10.88 15.74
C TYR A 297 -11.10 -10.89 14.64
N LEU A 298 -10.03 -11.67 14.83
CA LEU A 298 -8.97 -11.79 13.83
C LEU A 298 -9.40 -12.60 12.59
N ASP A 299 -10.50 -13.35 12.67
CA ASP A 299 -11.13 -13.92 11.48
C ASP A 299 -11.70 -12.86 10.53
N GLY A 300 -11.99 -11.67 11.01
CA GLY A 300 -12.58 -10.54 10.29
C GLY A 300 -11.61 -9.63 9.52
N SER A 301 -10.35 -10.02 9.30
CA SER A 301 -9.32 -9.17 8.66
C SER A 301 -9.00 -7.90 9.45
N ASN A 302 -8.78 -8.07 10.75
CA ASN A 302 -8.51 -7.01 11.71
C ASN A 302 -7.07 -7.08 12.24
N ALA A 303 -6.67 -6.14 13.09
CA ALA A 303 -5.33 -6.06 13.65
C ALA A 303 -5.32 -6.21 15.17
N PHE A 304 -4.34 -6.94 15.70
CA PHE A 304 -4.05 -7.04 17.11
C PHE A 304 -2.59 -6.66 17.37
N PHE A 305 -2.37 -5.67 18.25
CA PHE A 305 -1.03 -5.24 18.65
C PHE A 305 -0.76 -5.68 20.08
N TYR A 306 0.26 -6.52 20.23
CA TYR A 306 0.76 -6.99 21.51
C TYR A 306 2.08 -6.30 21.82
N ILE A 307 2.11 -5.55 22.90
CA ILE A 307 3.30 -4.84 23.39
C ILE A 307 3.69 -5.42 24.74
N CYS A 308 4.93 -5.86 24.87
CA CYS A 308 5.47 -6.40 26.11
C CYS A 308 6.84 -5.78 26.41
N ASN A 309 7.41 -6.11 27.56
CA ASN A 309 8.73 -5.72 27.99
C ASN A 309 9.39 -6.88 28.80
N PRO A 310 10.64 -6.75 29.27
CA PRO A 310 11.29 -7.81 30.06
C PRO A 310 10.57 -8.19 31.35
N ASP A 311 9.77 -7.28 31.92
CA ASP A 311 9.07 -7.50 33.20
C ASP A 311 7.66 -8.09 33.03
N THR A 312 7.15 -8.19 31.77
CA THR A 312 5.84 -8.78 31.49
C THR A 312 5.79 -10.22 31.98
N PRO A 313 4.82 -10.60 32.85
CA PRO A 313 4.73 -11.96 33.37
C PRO A 313 4.35 -12.96 32.29
N ILE A 314 4.43 -14.26 32.62
CA ILE A 314 3.96 -15.33 31.74
C ILE A 314 2.43 -15.31 31.76
N LEU A 315 1.84 -15.06 30.59
CA LEU A 315 0.41 -15.03 30.35
C LEU A 315 0.02 -16.26 29.52
N LYS A 316 -0.16 -17.36 30.19
CA LYS A 316 -0.23 -18.70 29.55
C LYS A 316 -1.27 -18.74 28.44
N ASN A 317 -2.50 -18.27 28.71
CA ASN A 317 -3.60 -18.37 27.74
C ASN A 317 -3.42 -17.41 26.56
N LEU A 318 -3.02 -16.17 26.84
CA LEU A 318 -2.72 -15.19 25.80
C LEU A 318 -1.52 -15.63 24.95
N GLU A 319 -0.46 -16.14 25.58
CA GLU A 319 0.74 -16.60 24.87
C GLU A 319 0.48 -17.84 24.02
N GLU A 320 -0.29 -18.83 24.50
CA GLU A 320 -0.71 -19.99 23.71
C GLU A 320 -1.48 -19.54 22.45
N TYR A 321 -2.32 -18.51 22.57
CA TYR A 321 -3.01 -17.92 21.42
C TYR A 321 -2.04 -17.16 20.50
N LEU A 322 -1.14 -16.36 21.04
CA LEU A 322 -0.12 -15.65 20.26
C LEU A 322 0.83 -16.58 19.50
N GLU A 323 1.12 -17.78 20.06
CA GLU A 323 1.90 -18.80 19.36
C GLU A 323 1.20 -19.30 18.09
N GLU A 324 -0.13 -19.29 18.03
CA GLU A 324 -0.86 -19.59 16.79
C GLU A 324 -0.59 -18.53 15.71
N TRP A 325 -0.25 -17.32 16.12
CA TRP A 325 0.16 -16.21 15.25
C TRP A 325 1.69 -16.09 15.11
N GLY A 326 2.44 -17.08 15.59
CA GLY A 326 3.89 -17.15 15.45
C GLY A 326 4.65 -16.30 16.46
N VAL A 327 3.99 -15.68 17.42
CA VAL A 327 4.61 -14.81 18.41
C VAL A 327 4.87 -15.57 19.70
N SER A 328 6.13 -15.61 20.12
CA SER A 328 6.55 -16.15 21.43
C SER A 328 7.55 -15.18 22.06
N VAL A 329 7.45 -14.95 23.37
CA VAL A 329 8.42 -14.12 24.11
C VAL A 329 9.65 -14.97 24.43
N SER A 330 10.84 -14.47 24.08
CA SER A 330 12.10 -15.20 24.34
C SER A 330 12.42 -15.26 25.82
N ARG A 331 12.72 -16.47 26.32
CA ARG A 331 13.01 -16.75 27.74
C ARG A 331 14.14 -17.76 27.90
N ASP A 332 14.76 -17.72 29.08
CA ASP A 332 15.68 -18.78 29.52
C ASP A 332 14.92 -20.03 30.03
N GLU A 333 15.64 -21.07 30.39
CA GLU A 333 15.09 -22.30 30.99
C GLU A 333 14.39 -22.02 32.33
N GLY A 334 14.77 -20.94 33.04
CA GLY A 334 14.16 -20.46 34.27
C GLY A 334 12.91 -19.64 34.06
N LYS A 335 12.45 -19.45 32.81
CA LYS A 335 11.31 -18.66 32.38
C LYS A 335 11.45 -17.17 32.65
N ASN A 336 12.68 -16.66 32.72
CA ASN A 336 12.92 -15.22 32.75
C ASN A 336 12.95 -14.67 31.32
N ASN A 337 12.21 -13.60 31.06
CA ASN A 337 12.26 -12.93 29.77
C ASN A 337 13.67 -12.40 29.49
N TYR A 338 14.07 -12.40 28.22
CA TYR A 338 15.33 -11.80 27.83
C TYR A 338 15.28 -10.28 28.03
N VAL A 339 16.37 -9.75 28.58
CA VAL A 339 16.69 -8.31 28.54
C VAL A 339 17.76 -8.14 27.46
N ILE A 340 17.47 -7.37 26.46
CA ILE A 340 18.37 -7.15 25.31
C ILE A 340 19.23 -5.91 25.55
N GLU A 341 20.54 -6.09 25.47
CA GLU A 341 21.54 -5.01 25.52
C GLU A 341 22.42 -5.04 24.26
N ASP A 342 22.76 -3.87 23.74
CA ASP A 342 23.79 -3.72 22.70
C ASP A 342 24.71 -2.53 23.04
N LYS A 343 25.90 -2.79 23.55
CA LYS A 343 26.84 -1.75 23.96
C LYS A 343 27.53 -1.03 22.80
N VAL A 344 27.37 -1.54 21.58
CA VAL A 344 27.94 -0.95 20.36
C VAL A 344 26.88 -0.12 19.63
N ASN A 345 25.69 -0.69 19.45
CA ASN A 345 24.57 -0.05 18.74
C ASN A 345 23.51 0.41 19.75
N CYS A 346 23.82 1.44 20.52
CA CYS A 346 22.95 2.02 21.54
C CYS A 346 22.99 3.54 21.55
N MET A 347 22.01 4.14 22.24
CA MET A 347 21.87 5.59 22.38
C MET A 347 22.13 6.10 23.80
N ASP A 348 22.49 5.26 24.74
CA ASP A 348 22.65 5.53 26.17
C ASP A 348 24.12 5.68 26.62
N GLY A 349 25.00 6.03 25.69
CA GLY A 349 26.42 6.25 25.99
C GLY A 349 27.24 4.99 26.27
N GLY A 350 26.72 3.79 25.83
CA GLY A 350 27.42 2.51 25.90
C GLY A 350 27.00 1.63 27.07
N THR A 351 25.96 1.95 27.83
CA THR A 351 25.34 1.04 28.81
C THR A 351 24.64 -0.10 28.10
N GLY A 352 24.05 0.17 26.95
CA GLY A 352 23.48 -0.81 26.04
C GLY A 352 21.98 -1.06 26.23
N SER A 353 21.31 -0.39 27.19
CA SER A 353 19.90 -0.60 27.50
C SER A 353 18.92 0.07 26.52
N ILE A 354 19.40 1.06 25.75
CA ILE A 354 18.63 1.70 24.67
C ILE A 354 19.19 1.24 23.33
N VAL A 355 18.66 0.13 22.85
CA VAL A 355 19.15 -0.54 21.63
C VAL A 355 18.68 0.18 20.37
N ILE A 356 19.57 0.33 19.39
CA ILE A 356 19.22 0.79 18.05
C ILE A 356 18.75 -0.41 17.23
N GLY A 357 17.53 -0.37 16.70
CA GLY A 357 16.97 -1.40 15.84
C GLY A 357 17.62 -1.41 14.46
N ASN A 358 17.86 -2.62 13.95
CA ASN A 358 18.29 -2.87 12.60
C ASN A 358 17.05 -3.12 11.73
N TYR A 359 16.90 -2.34 10.67
CA TYR A 359 15.75 -2.41 9.76
C TYR A 359 15.70 -3.72 8.98
N ALA A 360 14.52 -4.30 8.85
CA ALA A 360 14.30 -5.37 7.89
C ALA A 360 14.54 -4.87 6.45
N THR A 361 15.19 -5.69 5.64
CA THR A 361 15.59 -5.32 4.28
C THR A 361 14.62 -5.79 3.21
N ALA A 362 13.68 -6.68 3.55
CA ALA A 362 12.69 -7.25 2.63
C ALA A 362 11.42 -7.69 3.37
N GLY A 363 10.39 -8.09 2.62
CA GLY A 363 9.09 -8.49 3.14
C GLY A 363 8.28 -7.31 3.68
N LEU A 364 7.16 -7.61 4.35
CA LEU A 364 6.24 -6.61 4.89
C LEU A 364 6.92 -5.61 5.84
N GLY A 365 7.86 -6.07 6.68
CA GLY A 365 8.60 -5.18 7.57
C GLY A 365 9.43 -4.13 6.83
N SER A 366 10.02 -4.51 5.69
CA SER A 366 10.69 -3.60 4.79
C SER A 366 9.73 -2.60 4.14
N THR A 367 8.53 -3.04 3.77
CA THR A 367 7.49 -2.15 3.20
C THR A 367 7.04 -1.11 4.22
N LEU A 368 6.82 -1.50 5.47
CA LEU A 368 6.43 -0.59 6.55
C LEU A 368 7.48 0.49 6.85
N THR A 369 8.74 0.22 6.54
CA THR A 369 9.87 1.12 6.84
C THR A 369 10.50 1.73 5.58
N GLU A 370 9.88 1.57 4.42
CA GLU A 370 10.47 1.89 3.12
C GLU A 370 10.88 3.35 2.99
N ASP A 371 10.00 4.27 3.31
CA ASP A 371 10.24 5.71 3.19
C ASP A 371 11.38 6.17 4.12
N MET A 372 11.42 5.63 5.34
CA MET A 372 12.50 5.91 6.29
C MET A 372 13.85 5.39 5.78
N ARG A 373 13.89 4.17 5.19
CA ARG A 373 15.12 3.55 4.68
C ARG A 373 15.63 4.17 3.40
N LYS A 374 14.75 4.70 2.55
CA LYS A 374 15.13 5.41 1.31
C LYS A 374 15.78 6.77 1.57
N SER A 375 15.68 7.29 2.78
CA SER A 375 16.39 8.51 3.17
C SER A 375 17.91 8.32 3.06
N ALA A 376 18.63 9.36 2.65
CA ALA A 376 20.09 9.36 2.60
C ALA A 376 20.74 9.06 3.99
N TYR A 377 20.02 9.37 5.05
CA TYR A 377 20.37 9.07 6.44
C TYR A 377 19.15 8.48 7.14
N PRO A 378 18.95 7.15 7.10
CA PRO A 378 17.84 6.52 7.78
C PRO A 378 17.78 6.89 9.25
N ALA A 379 16.59 7.26 9.72
CA ALA A 379 16.40 7.63 11.12
C ALA A 379 16.73 6.44 12.03
N LYS A 380 17.33 6.70 13.18
CA LYS A 380 17.53 5.66 14.18
C LYS A 380 16.22 5.37 14.88
N VAL A 381 15.89 4.09 15.01
CA VAL A 381 14.75 3.60 15.77
C VAL A 381 15.26 2.93 17.02
N ILE A 382 14.78 3.32 18.17
CA ILE A 382 15.30 2.87 19.46
C ILE A 382 14.32 2.03 20.25
N PHE A 383 14.86 1.09 21.00
CA PHE A 383 14.14 0.17 21.86
C PHE A 383 14.76 0.23 23.26
N GLY A 384 14.10 0.95 24.17
CA GLY A 384 14.50 1.01 25.59
C GLY A 384 13.94 -0.20 26.33
N ASN A 385 14.68 -0.70 27.32
CA ASN A 385 14.27 -1.83 28.15
C ASN A 385 13.52 -2.93 27.36
N SER A 386 14.22 -3.50 26.38
CA SER A 386 13.57 -4.36 25.39
C SER A 386 13.75 -5.85 25.70
N THR A 387 12.72 -6.63 25.37
CA THR A 387 12.77 -8.09 25.28
C THR A 387 12.77 -8.54 23.83
N ALA A 388 13.11 -9.81 23.59
CA ALA A 388 13.09 -10.40 22.26
C ALA A 388 11.81 -11.17 21.99
N ILE A 389 11.32 -11.07 20.76
CA ILE A 389 10.24 -11.89 20.21
C ILE A 389 10.87 -13.03 19.41
N SER A 390 10.41 -14.24 19.62
CA SER A 390 10.82 -15.42 18.85
C SER A 390 9.67 -15.96 18.01
N PRO A 391 9.95 -16.56 16.86
CA PRO A 391 8.93 -17.33 16.17
C PRO A 391 8.52 -18.54 17.02
N ALA A 392 7.22 -18.81 17.10
CA ALA A 392 6.71 -20.00 17.79
C ALA A 392 7.21 -21.29 17.12
N ASP A 393 7.30 -22.37 17.89
CA ASP A 393 7.88 -23.65 17.44
C ASP A 393 7.19 -24.29 16.23
N ASN A 394 5.91 -23.96 16.03
CA ASN A 394 5.11 -24.45 14.90
C ASN A 394 5.32 -23.64 13.60
N TYR A 395 6.12 -22.57 13.64
CA TYR A 395 6.47 -21.76 12.48
C TYR A 395 7.81 -22.21 11.89
N ILE A 396 7.79 -22.53 10.61
CA ILE A 396 8.97 -23.03 9.91
C ILE A 396 9.69 -21.87 9.22
N LYS A 397 10.99 -21.76 9.47
CA LYS A 397 11.87 -20.83 8.77
C LYS A 397 11.89 -21.14 7.27
N LYS A 398 11.59 -20.15 6.46
CA LYS A 398 11.56 -20.22 5.00
C LYS A 398 12.39 -19.11 4.40
N PHE A 399 12.72 -19.25 3.11
CA PHE A 399 13.46 -18.25 2.36
C PHE A 399 12.66 -17.86 1.13
N ALA A 400 12.40 -16.56 0.97
CA ALA A 400 11.96 -16.01 -0.29
C ALA A 400 13.16 -15.87 -1.22
N ILE A 401 13.00 -16.29 -2.47
CA ILE A 401 14.05 -16.19 -3.48
C ILE A 401 14.15 -14.73 -3.92
N ALA A 402 15.39 -14.25 -4.13
CA ALA A 402 15.59 -12.92 -4.68
C ALA A 402 14.94 -12.78 -6.05
N THR A 403 14.27 -11.67 -6.25
CA THR A 403 13.76 -11.22 -7.56
C THR A 403 14.58 -10.04 -8.05
N ASP A 404 14.28 -9.52 -9.23
CA ASP A 404 14.97 -8.33 -9.77
C ASP A 404 14.77 -7.08 -8.90
N THR A 405 13.69 -7.04 -8.11
CA THR A 405 13.29 -5.89 -7.30
C THR A 405 13.42 -6.12 -5.79
N THR A 406 13.44 -7.38 -5.35
CA THR A 406 13.44 -7.74 -3.91
C THR A 406 14.62 -8.68 -3.60
N PRO A 407 15.47 -8.36 -2.61
CA PRO A 407 16.52 -9.28 -2.16
C PRO A 407 15.90 -10.52 -1.51
N ALA A 408 16.65 -11.63 -1.50
CA ALA A 408 16.25 -12.81 -0.74
C ALA A 408 16.11 -12.47 0.75
N TYR A 409 15.08 -12.99 1.40
CA TYR A 409 14.86 -12.75 2.83
C TYR A 409 14.32 -13.99 3.55
N GLU A 410 14.52 -14.02 4.84
CA GLU A 410 13.99 -15.04 5.73
C GLU A 410 12.61 -14.63 6.26
N TYR A 411 11.70 -15.58 6.34
CA TYR A 411 10.42 -15.43 7.01
C TYR A 411 10.02 -16.71 7.70
N TYR A 412 9.04 -16.63 8.59
CA TYR A 412 8.53 -17.79 9.29
C TYR A 412 7.10 -18.05 8.84
N GLY A 413 6.87 -19.24 8.30
CA GLY A 413 5.58 -19.60 7.72
C GLY A 413 4.91 -20.75 8.46
N TYR A 414 3.61 -20.59 8.70
CA TYR A 414 2.71 -21.63 9.19
C TYR A 414 1.71 -21.98 8.12
N HIS A 415 1.46 -23.25 7.95
CA HIS A 415 0.41 -23.73 7.04
C HIS A 415 -0.21 -25.00 7.61
N LYS A 416 -1.48 -24.93 8.02
CA LYS A 416 -2.25 -26.07 8.54
C LYS A 416 -3.73 -25.83 8.33
N ASN A 417 -4.45 -26.86 7.88
CA ASN A 417 -5.91 -26.85 7.73
C ASN A 417 -6.47 -25.70 6.83
N GLY A 418 -5.67 -25.26 5.84
CA GLY A 418 -6.08 -24.16 4.94
C GLY A 418 -5.70 -22.77 5.46
N ILE A 419 -5.24 -22.65 6.71
CA ILE A 419 -4.73 -21.39 7.27
C ILE A 419 -3.27 -21.24 6.84
N SER A 420 -2.91 -20.06 6.34
CA SER A 420 -1.54 -19.73 5.97
C SER A 420 -1.17 -18.39 6.60
N ARG A 421 -0.24 -18.42 7.54
CA ARG A 421 0.26 -17.24 8.26
C ARG A 421 1.73 -17.03 7.96
N THR A 422 2.15 -15.79 7.85
CA THR A 422 3.55 -15.41 7.60
C THR A 422 3.99 -14.37 8.62
N MET A 423 5.01 -14.69 9.40
CA MET A 423 5.66 -13.79 10.34
C MET A 423 6.95 -13.25 9.71
N VAL A 424 7.14 -11.96 9.75
CA VAL A 424 8.35 -11.26 9.30
C VAL A 424 8.84 -10.27 10.36
N ASP A 425 10.14 -10.01 10.31
CA ASP A 425 10.75 -9.00 11.16
C ASP A 425 10.46 -7.60 10.62
N ILE A 426 10.23 -6.64 11.52
CA ILE A 426 10.26 -5.21 11.20
C ILE A 426 11.61 -4.66 11.67
N PHE A 427 11.99 -5.00 12.91
CA PHE A 427 13.28 -4.66 13.49
C PHE A 427 13.91 -5.85 14.20
N THR A 428 15.21 -6.01 14.00
CA THR A 428 16.06 -6.92 14.76
C THR A 428 17.16 -6.15 15.47
N THR A 429 17.95 -6.81 16.29
CA THR A 429 19.22 -6.27 16.79
C THR A 429 20.31 -6.36 15.72
N TYR A 430 21.46 -5.77 16.02
CA TYR A 430 22.72 -6.10 15.34
C TYR A 430 23.37 -7.35 15.99
N ASN A 431 24.39 -7.89 15.34
CA ASN A 431 25.17 -9.06 15.82
C ASN A 431 26.03 -8.79 17.06
N THR A 432 26.01 -7.57 17.56
CA THR A 432 26.73 -7.14 18.78
C THR A 432 25.86 -7.20 20.04
N ALA A 433 24.56 -7.47 19.87
CA ALA A 433 23.62 -7.52 20.97
C ALA A 433 23.80 -8.78 21.83
N THR A 434 23.44 -8.67 23.09
CA THR A 434 23.50 -9.72 24.09
C THR A 434 22.17 -9.82 24.83
N ALA A 435 21.66 -11.02 25.01
CA ALA A 435 20.51 -11.29 25.85
C ALA A 435 20.96 -11.66 27.26
N PHE A 436 20.34 -11.05 28.23
CA PHE A 436 20.47 -11.38 29.66
C PHE A 436 19.14 -11.98 30.15
N ALA A 437 19.24 -12.95 31.05
CA ALA A 437 18.08 -13.53 31.69
C ALA A 437 18.41 -13.72 33.18
N GLY A 438 17.52 -13.28 34.08
CA GLY A 438 17.77 -13.31 35.52
C GLY A 438 19.04 -12.57 35.94
N GLY A 439 19.46 -11.55 35.16
CA GLY A 439 20.69 -10.78 35.41
C GLY A 439 21.99 -11.44 34.95
N ILE A 440 21.92 -12.59 34.26
CA ILE A 440 23.06 -13.34 33.76
C ILE A 440 23.05 -13.28 32.23
N GLN A 441 24.22 -13.12 31.61
CA GLN A 441 24.39 -13.25 30.17
C GLN A 441 24.00 -14.65 29.72
N TYR A 442 23.03 -14.75 28.84
CA TYR A 442 22.48 -16.01 28.35
C TYR A 442 22.90 -16.31 26.92
N GLU A 443 22.72 -15.39 26.02
CA GLU A 443 22.98 -15.56 24.59
C GLU A 443 23.59 -14.30 23.97
N ILE A 444 24.39 -14.48 22.91
CA ILE A 444 24.97 -13.39 22.12
C ILE A 444 24.44 -13.52 20.69
N ALA A 445 23.99 -12.40 20.12
CA ALA A 445 23.58 -12.33 18.73
C ALA A 445 24.73 -12.69 17.78
N THR A 446 24.37 -13.30 16.65
CA THR A 446 25.30 -13.61 15.55
C THR A 446 24.67 -13.19 14.24
N ASP A 447 25.44 -13.12 13.15
CA ASP A 447 24.89 -12.79 11.81
C ASP A 447 23.79 -13.74 11.35
N SER A 448 23.76 -14.96 11.86
CA SER A 448 22.73 -15.97 11.55
C SER A 448 21.58 -16.01 12.56
N HIS A 449 21.72 -15.33 13.69
CA HIS A 449 20.74 -15.29 14.76
C HIS A 449 20.73 -13.91 15.42
N LEU A 450 19.82 -13.06 14.97
CA LEU A 450 19.57 -11.72 15.53
C LEU A 450 18.31 -11.78 16.41
N PHE A 451 18.30 -11.06 17.52
CA PHE A 451 17.10 -10.95 18.33
C PHE A 451 16.08 -10.07 17.65
N LYS A 452 14.83 -10.50 17.61
CA LYS A 452 13.74 -9.73 17.02
C LYS A 452 13.15 -8.80 18.07
N LEU A 453 13.09 -7.50 17.74
CA LEU A 453 12.58 -6.46 18.64
C LEU A 453 11.13 -6.09 18.28
N MET A 454 10.79 -6.18 17.00
CA MET A 454 9.45 -5.90 16.49
C MET A 454 9.18 -6.79 15.29
N THR A 455 8.03 -7.45 15.31
CA THR A 455 7.60 -8.39 14.26
C THR A 455 6.16 -8.14 13.86
N ILE A 456 5.80 -8.58 12.66
CA ILE A 456 4.41 -8.60 12.21
C ILE A 456 4.09 -9.94 11.56
N THR A 457 2.99 -10.52 11.97
CA THR A 457 2.41 -11.71 11.33
C THR A 457 1.17 -11.29 10.56
N HIS A 458 1.01 -11.80 9.36
CA HIS A 458 -0.20 -11.61 8.58
C HIS A 458 -0.79 -12.95 8.12
N GLU A 459 -2.11 -13.00 8.07
CA GLU A 459 -2.90 -14.08 7.49
C GLU A 459 -3.70 -13.52 6.31
N PRO A 460 -3.31 -13.81 5.06
CA PRO A 460 -4.07 -13.39 3.90
C PRO A 460 -5.38 -14.20 3.79
N LYS A 461 -6.51 -13.51 3.63
CA LYS A 461 -7.83 -14.10 3.39
C LYS A 461 -8.33 -13.67 2.02
N GLN A 462 -8.81 -14.62 1.22
CA GLN A 462 -9.43 -14.29 -0.06
C GLN A 462 -10.88 -13.88 0.18
N VAL A 463 -11.19 -12.62 -0.07
CA VAL A 463 -12.55 -12.14 -0.14
C VAL A 463 -12.98 -12.14 -1.60
N GLN A 464 -14.00 -12.93 -1.93
CA GLN A 464 -14.55 -12.96 -3.28
C GLN A 464 -15.47 -11.76 -3.45
N GLU A 465 -15.01 -10.75 -4.17
CA GLU A 465 -15.89 -9.68 -4.65
C GLU A 465 -16.28 -9.89 -6.10
N THR A 466 -17.53 -9.54 -6.35
CA THR A 466 -18.28 -9.64 -7.59
C THR A 466 -17.46 -9.66 -8.89
N ASN A 467 -17.51 -10.79 -9.56
CA ASN A 467 -17.36 -11.05 -11.00
C ASN A 467 -15.97 -11.04 -11.65
N LEU A 468 -14.89 -10.50 -11.09
CA LEU A 468 -13.61 -10.49 -11.82
C LEU A 468 -12.32 -10.49 -10.95
N THR A 469 -12.36 -10.19 -9.67
CA THR A 469 -11.15 -10.14 -8.83
C THR A 469 -11.41 -10.64 -7.41
N SER A 470 -10.57 -11.54 -6.93
CA SER A 470 -10.46 -11.81 -5.50
C SER A 470 -9.50 -10.79 -4.90
N VAL A 471 -9.97 -10.01 -3.94
CA VAL A 471 -9.10 -9.16 -3.12
C VAL A 471 -8.66 -9.96 -1.92
N THR A 472 -7.36 -9.93 -1.64
CA THR A 472 -6.81 -10.57 -0.47
C THR A 472 -6.76 -9.54 0.66
N LEU A 473 -7.65 -9.66 1.62
CA LEU A 473 -7.60 -8.95 2.88
C LEU A 473 -6.74 -9.76 3.86
N SER A 474 -6.09 -9.10 4.79
CA SER A 474 -5.22 -9.76 5.76
C SER A 474 -5.56 -9.38 7.18
N SER A 475 -5.50 -10.35 8.08
CA SER A 475 -5.44 -10.09 9.51
C SER A 475 -3.99 -9.92 9.93
N TYR A 476 -3.75 -9.08 10.93
CA TYR A 476 -2.40 -8.74 11.37
C TYR A 476 -2.25 -8.93 12.87
N VAL A 477 -1.13 -9.52 13.28
CA VAL A 477 -0.66 -9.49 14.67
C VAL A 477 0.73 -8.87 14.70
N LEU A 478 0.85 -7.71 15.36
CA LEU A 478 2.11 -7.02 15.57
C LEU A 478 2.58 -7.27 17.00
N ALA A 479 3.83 -7.69 17.17
CA ALA A 479 4.45 -7.83 18.47
C ALA A 479 5.65 -6.89 18.61
N LEU A 480 5.69 -6.17 19.73
CA LEU A 480 6.71 -5.19 20.07
C LEU A 480 7.27 -5.49 21.47
N GLY A 481 8.57 -5.75 21.56
CA GLY A 481 9.26 -6.12 22.78
C GLY A 481 9.75 -4.93 23.64
N SER A 482 9.13 -3.76 23.58
CA SER A 482 9.53 -2.58 24.35
C SER A 482 8.34 -1.63 24.56
N THR A 483 7.97 -1.39 25.80
CA THR A 483 6.98 -0.37 26.14
C THR A 483 7.54 1.05 26.06
N ASP A 484 8.83 1.22 26.32
CA ASP A 484 9.52 2.52 26.23
C ASP A 484 9.45 3.10 24.82
N PHE A 485 9.37 2.24 23.80
CA PHE A 485 9.19 2.62 22.40
C PHE A 485 8.01 3.58 22.18
N LEU A 486 6.95 3.44 22.99
CA LEU A 486 5.68 4.17 22.87
C LEU A 486 5.56 5.38 23.79
N THR A 487 6.59 5.66 24.60
CA THR A 487 6.55 6.80 25.52
C THR A 487 6.74 8.14 24.80
N ASN A 488 6.18 9.20 25.38
CA ASN A 488 6.34 10.57 24.85
C ASN A 488 7.81 10.96 24.69
N GLU A 489 8.69 10.53 25.61
CA GLU A 489 10.13 10.84 25.55
C GLU A 489 10.75 10.34 24.22
N VAL A 490 10.30 9.19 23.74
CA VAL A 490 10.78 8.59 22.49
C VAL A 490 10.00 9.15 21.30
N LEU A 491 8.66 9.17 21.40
CA LEU A 491 7.80 9.53 20.26
C LEU A 491 7.83 11.04 19.92
N ASP A 492 8.09 11.93 20.86
CA ASP A 492 8.20 13.38 20.60
C ASP A 492 9.60 13.79 20.14
N SER A 493 10.56 12.86 20.18
CA SER A 493 11.95 13.14 19.82
C SER A 493 12.16 13.10 18.31
N ALA A 494 12.49 14.24 17.71
CA ALA A 494 12.87 14.31 16.30
C ALA A 494 14.21 13.61 15.97
N ALA A 495 14.92 13.09 16.98
CA ALA A 495 16.17 12.34 16.79
C ALA A 495 15.91 10.88 16.39
N TYR A 496 14.68 10.38 16.56
CA TYR A 496 14.33 8.99 16.36
C TYR A 496 13.19 8.83 15.32
N GLY A 497 13.18 7.70 14.65
CA GLY A 497 12.15 7.33 13.68
C GLY A 497 10.97 6.56 14.28
N ASN A 498 10.88 6.43 15.59
CA ASN A 498 9.86 5.61 16.28
C ASN A 498 8.43 6.05 15.94
N THR A 499 8.19 7.35 15.86
CA THR A 499 6.89 7.92 15.47
C THR A 499 6.49 7.50 14.06
N ASP A 500 7.41 7.57 13.10
CA ASP A 500 7.13 7.20 11.71
C ASP A 500 6.86 5.70 11.60
N VAL A 501 7.57 4.86 12.37
CA VAL A 501 7.33 3.40 12.42
C VAL A 501 5.92 3.09 12.91
N ILE A 502 5.50 3.67 14.04
CA ILE A 502 4.17 3.44 14.60
C ILE A 502 3.09 3.97 13.67
N LEU A 503 3.25 5.17 13.11
CA LEU A 503 2.30 5.72 12.14
C LEU A 503 2.17 4.81 10.91
N SER A 504 3.29 4.31 10.38
CA SER A 504 3.28 3.40 9.25
C SER A 504 2.54 2.09 9.59
N ALA A 505 2.82 1.50 10.76
CA ALA A 505 2.13 0.29 11.21
C ALA A 505 0.61 0.51 11.39
N LEU A 506 0.21 1.59 12.09
CA LEU A 506 -1.19 1.96 12.29
C LEU A 506 -1.93 2.19 10.96
N ARG A 507 -1.29 2.92 10.04
CA ARG A 507 -1.85 3.24 8.72
C ARG A 507 -1.96 2.01 7.83
N HIS A 508 -0.95 1.15 7.84
CA HIS A 508 -0.97 -0.08 7.04
C HIS A 508 -2.08 -1.03 7.48
N THR A 509 -2.21 -1.26 8.78
CA THR A 509 -3.22 -2.16 9.34
C THR A 509 -4.64 -1.57 9.32
N SER A 510 -4.78 -0.23 9.18
CA SER A 510 -6.08 0.44 8.98
C SER A 510 -6.61 0.34 7.55
N SER A 511 -5.85 -0.25 6.65
CA SER A 511 -6.09 -0.17 5.20
C SER A 511 -7.42 -0.71 4.72
N GLU A 512 -8.12 -1.49 5.52
CA GLU A 512 -9.24 -2.31 5.07
C GLU A 512 -10.56 -1.93 5.76
N THR A 513 -10.61 -0.77 6.38
CA THR A 513 -11.47 -0.59 7.53
C THR A 513 -12.74 0.21 7.34
N VAL A 514 -12.91 0.92 6.25
CA VAL A 514 -14.10 1.76 6.10
C VAL A 514 -14.68 1.63 4.72
N ALA A 515 -16.00 1.60 4.65
CA ALA A 515 -16.77 1.37 3.42
C ALA A 515 -16.75 -0.10 2.96
N THR A 516 -17.06 -1.03 3.88
CA THR A 516 -17.25 -2.47 3.59
C THR A 516 -18.27 -2.76 2.49
N ASN A 517 -19.05 -1.75 2.09
CA ASN A 517 -20.07 -1.85 1.04
C ASN A 517 -19.59 -1.31 -0.33
N LEU A 518 -18.38 -0.76 -0.43
CA LEU A 518 -17.84 -0.34 -1.71
C LEU A 518 -17.29 -1.54 -2.48
N THR A 519 -17.80 -1.74 -3.68
CA THR A 519 -17.26 -2.75 -4.60
C THR A 519 -15.83 -2.36 -4.94
N LEU A 520 -14.85 -3.15 -4.47
CA LEU A 520 -13.45 -2.94 -4.82
C LEU A 520 -13.27 -3.12 -6.32
N LYS A 521 -12.86 -2.07 -7.00
CA LYS A 521 -12.35 -2.20 -8.36
C LYS A 521 -10.90 -2.69 -8.27
N GLY A 522 -10.69 -3.99 -8.39
CA GLY A 522 -9.36 -4.52 -8.67
C GLY A 522 -8.91 -4.02 -10.04
N ILE A 523 -8.12 -2.95 -10.05
CA ILE A 523 -7.46 -2.50 -11.25
C ILE A 523 -6.15 -3.25 -11.30
N TYR A 524 -6.04 -4.21 -12.22
CA TYR A 524 -4.75 -4.82 -12.50
C TYR A 524 -3.78 -3.74 -12.98
N VAL A 525 -2.71 -3.53 -12.24
CA VAL A 525 -1.62 -2.68 -12.68
C VAL A 525 -0.79 -3.50 -13.68
N TYR A 526 -1.23 -3.53 -14.93
CA TYR A 526 -0.38 -4.05 -16.00
C TYR A 526 0.48 -2.91 -16.52
N ASP A 527 1.77 -3.00 -16.32
CA ASP A 527 2.69 -2.32 -17.21
C ASP A 527 2.60 -3.00 -18.58
N ILE A 528 2.08 -2.26 -19.56
CA ILE A 528 2.03 -2.76 -20.95
C ILE A 528 3.43 -3.11 -21.45
N ALA A 529 4.47 -2.43 -20.97
CA ALA A 529 5.86 -2.74 -21.29
C ALA A 529 6.28 -4.10 -20.73
N ASP A 530 5.94 -4.41 -19.48
CA ASP A 530 6.30 -5.69 -18.85
C ASP A 530 5.48 -6.85 -19.40
N THR A 531 4.20 -6.65 -19.72
CA THR A 531 3.38 -7.71 -20.33
C THR A 531 3.89 -8.09 -21.74
N PHE A 532 4.44 -7.15 -22.49
CA PHE A 532 5.08 -7.43 -23.79
C PHE A 532 6.50 -7.99 -23.64
N ALA A 533 7.25 -7.62 -22.61
CA ALA A 533 8.58 -8.15 -22.33
C ALA A 533 8.52 -9.61 -21.84
N TYR A 534 7.53 -9.97 -21.05
CA TYR A 534 7.43 -11.29 -20.43
C TYR A 534 6.98 -12.41 -21.37
N LYS A 535 6.39 -12.12 -22.52
CA LYS A 535 5.94 -13.12 -23.50
C LYS A 535 6.60 -12.99 -24.87
N ALA A 536 7.92 -13.06 -24.93
CA ALA A 536 8.69 -13.34 -26.15
C ALA A 536 8.33 -12.49 -27.40
N CYS A 537 7.69 -11.37 -27.28
CA CYS A 537 7.37 -10.46 -28.36
C CYS A 537 8.12 -9.14 -28.13
N ASN A 538 9.39 -9.12 -28.55
CA ASN A 538 10.16 -7.89 -28.61
C ASN A 538 9.34 -6.84 -29.39
N PRO A 539 8.91 -5.72 -28.76
CA PRO A 539 8.08 -4.70 -29.41
C PRO A 539 8.76 -4.15 -30.69
N THR A 540 10.08 -4.15 -30.71
CA THR A 540 10.88 -3.79 -31.90
C THR A 540 10.63 -4.75 -33.05
N VAL A 541 10.49 -6.05 -32.80
CA VAL A 541 10.17 -7.05 -33.83
C VAL A 541 8.77 -6.84 -34.40
N TRP A 542 7.79 -6.55 -33.53
CA TRP A 542 6.42 -6.23 -33.96
C TRP A 542 6.36 -4.92 -34.74
N LEU A 543 7.14 -3.91 -34.33
CA LEU A 543 7.24 -2.65 -35.04
C LEU A 543 7.79 -2.90 -36.47
N TYR A 544 8.87 -3.69 -36.61
CA TYR A 544 9.40 -4.07 -37.90
C TYR A 544 8.42 -4.92 -38.73
N CYS A 545 7.70 -5.85 -38.08
CA CYS A 545 6.70 -6.64 -38.77
C CYS A 545 5.54 -5.77 -39.29
N LEU A 546 5.05 -4.83 -38.52
CA LEU A 546 3.95 -3.94 -38.91
C LEU A 546 4.38 -2.85 -39.91
N THR A 547 5.64 -2.41 -39.89
CA THR A 547 6.14 -1.38 -40.79
C THR A 547 6.69 -1.95 -42.10
N LEU A 548 7.20 -3.18 -42.11
CA LEU A 548 7.81 -3.77 -43.30
C LEU A 548 6.89 -4.74 -44.03
N ILE A 549 6.09 -5.54 -43.33
CA ILE A 549 5.25 -6.57 -43.95
C ILE A 549 4.13 -5.99 -44.82
N PRO A 550 3.29 -5.04 -44.37
CA PRO A 550 2.25 -4.48 -45.24
C PRO A 550 2.79 -3.75 -46.48
N PRO A 551 3.83 -2.88 -46.39
CA PRO A 551 4.43 -2.29 -47.57
C PRO A 551 5.03 -3.33 -48.54
N ALA A 552 5.70 -4.37 -48.04
CA ALA A 552 6.24 -5.45 -48.85
C ALA A 552 5.14 -6.24 -49.59
N LEU A 553 4.03 -6.54 -48.92
CA LEU A 553 2.87 -7.18 -49.55
C LEU A 553 2.20 -6.29 -50.60
N ILE A 554 2.06 -5.00 -50.35
CA ILE A 554 1.52 -4.05 -51.36
C ILE A 554 2.46 -3.93 -52.54
N PHE A 555 3.78 -3.87 -52.31
CA PHE A 555 4.80 -3.82 -53.37
C PHE A 555 4.80 -5.10 -54.23
N THR A 556 4.77 -6.27 -53.61
CA THR A 556 4.75 -7.56 -54.32
C THR A 556 3.44 -7.73 -55.10
N ALA A 557 2.30 -7.38 -54.53
CA ALA A 557 1.02 -7.40 -55.23
C ALA A 557 1.02 -6.42 -56.41
N GLY A 558 1.53 -5.22 -56.23
CA GLY A 558 1.71 -4.23 -57.31
C GLY A 558 2.64 -4.71 -58.42
N ALA A 559 3.76 -5.34 -58.06
CA ALA A 559 4.72 -5.91 -59.01
C ALA A 559 4.08 -7.07 -59.83
N VAL A 560 3.37 -7.98 -59.15
CA VAL A 560 2.64 -9.09 -59.81
C VAL A 560 1.57 -8.59 -60.78
N ILE A 561 0.81 -7.58 -60.41
CA ILE A 561 -0.21 -6.98 -61.26
C ILE A 561 0.44 -6.29 -62.47
N THR A 562 1.55 -5.60 -62.27
CA THR A 562 2.28 -4.91 -63.35
C THR A 562 2.92 -5.89 -64.32
N ILE A 563 3.51 -6.97 -63.81
CA ILE A 563 4.09 -8.04 -64.64
C ILE A 563 2.98 -8.76 -65.43
N ARG A 564 1.87 -9.15 -64.79
CA ARG A 564 0.73 -9.78 -65.48
C ARG A 564 0.13 -8.87 -66.57
N ARG A 565 0.13 -7.55 -66.40
CA ARG A 565 -0.33 -6.60 -67.42
C ARG A 565 0.66 -6.40 -68.57
N LYS A 566 1.96 -6.62 -68.31
CA LYS A 566 2.98 -6.49 -69.35
C LYS A 566 3.07 -7.70 -70.29
N TYR A 567 2.69 -8.88 -69.78
CA TYR A 567 2.75 -10.15 -70.53
C TYR A 567 1.36 -10.66 -70.98
N ARG A 568 0.33 -9.88 -70.82
CA ARG A 568 -0.96 -10.01 -71.50
C ARG A 568 -1.03 -8.97 -72.63
#